data_04ae54a2b8c2a15cb66ba0a7be4457cc
#
_entry.id   04ae54a2b8c2a15cb66ba0a7be4457cc
#
_cell.length_a   1.000
_cell.length_b   1.000
_cell.length_c   1.000
_cell.angle_alpha   90.00
_cell.angle_beta   90.00
_cell.angle_gamma   90.00
#
_symmetry.space_group_name_H-M   'P 1'
#
loop_
_entity.id
_entity.type
_entity.pdbx_description
1 polymer ?
#
loop_
_entity_poly.entity_id
_entity_poly.type
_entity_poly.pdbx_seq_one_letter_code
_entity_poly.pdbx_strand_id
1 'polypeptide(L)'
;MGDQVPSTRIRVVLIDDHQIVSEALGAVLDSTGDIEVVARVSHPDNIVSEIVEHEPDVAICDMEMPGGDPLDRISEALPQSPNTRVIVLTAFPTDMHITRTVQIGLSGFLTKNEPIEAVVDGIRAVHAGHVIYSDEVRERMTPNNHGTTHSELKVLTLTPRELSVVRLVALGMTTTQIAESIHRSPKTIDNQISSALTKTRSSNRVELSRWAIREGLVRP
;
A
#
# COMPACT_ATOMS: atom_id res chain seq x y z
N MET A 1 -2.23 -8.82 47.31
CA MET A 1 -2.91 -9.34 46.13
C MET A 1 -3.02 -8.19 45.16
N GLY A 2 -2.06 -8.11 44.24
CA GLY A 2 -2.07 -7.05 43.21
C GLY A 2 -2.97 -7.53 42.06
N ASP A 3 -4.02 -6.79 41.79
CA ASP A 3 -4.80 -6.92 40.56
C ASP A 3 -3.85 -6.62 39.38
N GLN A 4 -3.32 -7.67 38.76
CA GLN A 4 -2.79 -7.56 37.40
C GLN A 4 -3.99 -7.36 36.51
N VAL A 5 -4.23 -6.09 36.11
CA VAL A 5 -5.04 -5.79 34.94
C VAL A 5 -4.44 -6.61 33.78
N PRO A 6 -5.19 -7.47 33.10
CA PRO A 6 -4.66 -8.19 31.95
C PRO A 6 -4.22 -7.12 30.94
N SER A 7 -2.92 -7.03 30.72
CA SER A 7 -2.37 -6.24 29.62
C SER A 7 -2.91 -6.84 28.34
N THR A 8 -3.92 -6.21 27.76
CA THR A 8 -4.44 -6.62 26.44
C THR A 8 -3.31 -6.44 25.45
N ARG A 9 -2.84 -7.56 24.87
CA ARG A 9 -1.83 -7.54 23.83
C ARG A 9 -2.35 -6.78 22.60
N ILE A 10 -1.46 -6.09 21.91
CA ILE A 10 -1.77 -5.46 20.62
C ILE A 10 -2.00 -6.57 19.60
N ARG A 11 -3.21 -6.64 19.07
CA ARG A 11 -3.62 -7.66 18.11
C ARG A 11 -3.22 -7.25 16.69
N VAL A 12 -2.42 -8.08 16.02
CA VAL A 12 -1.83 -7.76 14.73
C VAL A 12 -2.25 -8.79 13.67
N VAL A 13 -2.66 -8.31 12.50
CA VAL A 13 -2.78 -9.12 11.28
C VAL A 13 -1.60 -8.82 10.37
N LEU A 14 -0.91 -9.88 9.90
CA LEU A 14 0.17 -9.79 8.92
C LEU A 14 -0.38 -10.12 7.53
N ILE A 15 -0.18 -9.22 6.58
CA ILE A 15 -0.63 -9.35 5.18
C ILE A 15 0.62 -9.34 4.31
N ASP A 16 1.10 -10.51 3.91
CA ASP A 16 2.33 -10.69 3.11
C ASP A 16 2.29 -12.08 2.44
N ASP A 17 2.50 -12.16 1.14
CA ASP A 17 2.54 -13.43 0.39
C ASP A 17 3.88 -14.17 0.56
N HIS A 18 4.89 -13.52 1.13
CA HIS A 18 6.18 -14.13 1.44
C HIS A 18 6.11 -14.86 2.79
N GLN A 19 5.77 -16.16 2.76
CA GLN A 19 5.57 -16.98 3.96
C GLN A 19 6.73 -16.88 4.97
N ILE A 20 7.99 -16.97 4.50
CA ILE A 20 9.17 -16.91 5.38
C ILE A 20 9.25 -15.55 6.10
N VAL A 21 8.94 -14.45 5.41
CA VAL A 21 8.95 -13.10 6.01
C VAL A 21 7.85 -12.99 7.06
N SER A 22 6.64 -13.43 6.73
CA SER A 22 5.49 -13.43 7.62
C SER A 22 5.70 -14.29 8.86
N GLU A 23 6.31 -15.47 8.72
CA GLU A 23 6.64 -16.36 9.84
C GLU A 23 7.73 -15.76 10.74
N ALA A 24 8.82 -15.24 10.15
CA ALA A 24 9.91 -14.62 10.91
C ALA A 24 9.45 -13.38 11.67
N LEU A 25 8.73 -12.47 10.99
CA LEU A 25 8.17 -11.27 11.63
C LEU A 25 7.20 -11.67 12.75
N GLY A 26 6.29 -12.61 12.48
CA GLY A 26 5.34 -13.07 13.47
C GLY A 26 6.01 -13.65 14.72
N ALA A 27 7.05 -14.47 14.56
CA ALA A 27 7.80 -15.04 15.69
C ALA A 27 8.46 -13.93 16.55
N VAL A 28 9.00 -12.89 15.92
CA VAL A 28 9.58 -11.76 16.66
C VAL A 28 8.48 -10.98 17.38
N LEU A 29 7.37 -10.65 16.73
CA LEU A 29 6.25 -9.94 17.35
C LEU A 29 5.69 -10.68 18.55
N ASP A 30 5.42 -11.99 18.42
CA ASP A 30 4.91 -12.83 19.51
C ASP A 30 5.94 -12.93 20.69
N SER A 31 7.24 -12.82 20.40
CA SER A 31 8.29 -12.88 21.44
C SER A 31 8.37 -11.59 22.29
N THR A 32 7.80 -10.48 21.85
CA THR A 32 7.79 -9.21 22.61
C THR A 32 6.94 -9.26 23.87
N GLY A 33 5.95 -10.17 23.90
CA GLY A 33 5.04 -10.40 25.02
C GLY A 33 3.85 -9.43 25.08
N ASP A 34 3.93 -8.28 24.42
CA ASP A 34 2.87 -7.25 24.36
C ASP A 34 2.16 -7.18 23.00
N ILE A 35 2.61 -7.95 22.02
CA ILE A 35 2.02 -8.06 20.67
C ILE A 35 1.59 -9.51 20.44
N GLU A 36 0.49 -9.72 19.71
CA GLU A 36 -0.02 -11.02 19.32
C GLU A 36 -0.44 -11.03 17.85
N VAL A 37 0.12 -11.95 17.07
CA VAL A 37 -0.29 -12.13 15.68
C VAL A 37 -1.53 -13.01 15.60
N VAL A 38 -2.69 -12.41 15.34
CA VAL A 38 -4.00 -13.08 15.35
C VAL A 38 -4.33 -13.75 14.02
N ALA A 39 -3.79 -13.25 12.90
CA ALA A 39 -3.95 -13.88 11.58
C ALA A 39 -2.79 -13.54 10.64
N ARG A 40 -2.60 -14.39 9.61
CA ARG A 40 -1.66 -14.21 8.51
C ARG A 40 -2.40 -14.37 7.19
N VAL A 41 -2.28 -13.37 6.33
CA VAL A 41 -2.99 -13.27 5.04
C VAL A 41 -1.95 -13.31 3.92
N SER A 42 -2.02 -14.32 3.07
CA SER A 42 -1.09 -14.48 1.94
C SER A 42 -1.70 -14.12 0.58
N HIS A 43 -2.97 -13.75 0.54
CA HIS A 43 -3.65 -13.40 -0.71
C HIS A 43 -4.59 -12.20 -0.51
N PRO A 44 -4.60 -11.21 -1.43
CA PRO A 44 -5.42 -10.00 -1.29
C PRO A 44 -6.91 -10.25 -1.12
N ASP A 45 -7.46 -11.31 -1.71
CA ASP A 45 -8.89 -11.62 -1.61
C ASP A 45 -9.35 -11.94 -0.18
N ASN A 46 -8.45 -12.35 0.70
CA ASN A 46 -8.76 -12.68 2.10
C ASN A 46 -8.59 -11.49 3.06
N ILE A 47 -8.05 -10.34 2.60
CA ILE A 47 -7.76 -9.19 3.47
C ILE A 47 -9.02 -8.70 4.19
N VAL A 48 -10.12 -8.53 3.45
CA VAL A 48 -11.36 -7.99 4.02
C VAL A 48 -11.91 -8.92 5.08
N SER A 49 -12.05 -10.23 4.74
CA SER A 49 -12.59 -11.22 5.69
C SER A 49 -11.76 -11.32 6.96
N GLU A 50 -10.43 -11.40 6.85
CA GLU A 50 -9.54 -11.56 7.99
C GLU A 50 -9.50 -10.31 8.90
N ILE A 51 -9.52 -9.10 8.31
CA ILE A 51 -9.60 -7.87 9.10
C ILE A 51 -10.94 -7.77 9.84
N VAL A 52 -12.04 -8.11 9.16
CA VAL A 52 -13.39 -8.03 9.75
C VAL A 52 -13.60 -9.11 10.81
N GLU A 53 -13.12 -10.34 10.58
CA GLU A 53 -13.27 -11.45 11.53
C GLU A 53 -12.44 -11.25 12.79
N HIS A 54 -11.19 -10.80 12.63
CA HIS A 54 -10.26 -10.68 13.75
C HIS A 54 -10.29 -9.32 14.44
N GLU A 55 -10.83 -8.27 13.81
CA GLU A 55 -10.85 -6.88 14.33
C GLU A 55 -9.50 -6.50 14.97
N PRO A 56 -8.37 -6.55 14.21
CA PRO A 56 -7.05 -6.29 14.78
C PRO A 56 -6.88 -4.81 15.16
N ASP A 57 -6.03 -4.54 16.15
CA ASP A 57 -5.60 -3.18 16.46
C ASP A 57 -4.75 -2.59 15.34
N VAL A 58 -3.86 -3.43 14.77
CA VAL A 58 -2.95 -3.03 13.69
C VAL A 58 -2.89 -4.11 12.62
N ALA A 59 -3.00 -3.72 11.35
CA ALA A 59 -2.70 -4.56 10.20
C ALA A 59 -1.37 -4.09 9.56
N ILE A 60 -0.45 -5.02 9.33
CA ILE A 60 0.79 -4.76 8.57
C ILE A 60 0.59 -5.32 7.18
N CYS A 61 0.74 -4.50 6.16
CA CYS A 61 0.42 -4.86 4.79
C CYS A 61 1.62 -4.67 3.85
N ASP A 62 2.04 -5.78 3.22
CA ASP A 62 2.92 -5.69 2.06
C ASP A 62 2.15 -5.16 0.84
N MET A 63 2.86 -4.39 0.01
CA MET A 63 2.34 -3.85 -1.24
C MET A 63 2.57 -4.76 -2.44
N GLU A 64 3.45 -5.74 -2.30
CA GLU A 64 3.94 -6.57 -3.41
C GLU A 64 3.29 -7.95 -3.42
N MET A 65 1.95 -7.99 -3.38
CA MET A 65 1.19 -9.24 -3.40
C MET A 65 0.61 -9.54 -4.79
N PRO A 66 0.68 -10.78 -5.28
CA PRO A 66 -0.01 -11.18 -6.50
C PRO A 66 -1.53 -11.23 -6.28
N GLY A 67 -2.31 -11.01 -7.33
CA GLY A 67 -3.77 -11.20 -7.31
C GLY A 67 -4.60 -9.95 -7.08
N GLY A 68 -3.98 -8.77 -6.97
CA GLY A 68 -4.70 -7.50 -6.84
C GLY A 68 -3.92 -6.47 -6.03
N ASP A 69 -4.48 -5.28 -5.92
CA ASP A 69 -3.89 -4.20 -5.12
C ASP A 69 -4.35 -4.32 -3.66
N PRO A 70 -3.46 -4.59 -2.70
CA PRO A 70 -3.84 -4.73 -1.29
C PRO A 70 -4.51 -3.48 -0.71
N LEU A 71 -4.14 -2.27 -1.18
CA LEU A 71 -4.75 -1.03 -0.69
C LEU A 71 -6.22 -0.88 -1.09
N ASP A 72 -6.65 -1.45 -2.22
CA ASP A 72 -8.06 -1.47 -2.58
C ASP A 72 -8.86 -2.31 -1.57
N ARG A 73 -8.33 -3.48 -1.17
CA ARG A 73 -8.95 -4.35 -0.17
C ARG A 73 -8.95 -3.74 1.23
N ILE A 74 -7.85 -3.08 1.61
CA ILE A 74 -7.79 -2.33 2.88
C ILE A 74 -8.84 -1.22 2.90
N SER A 75 -8.97 -0.45 1.80
CA SER A 75 -10.00 0.60 1.70
C SER A 75 -11.42 0.06 1.84
N GLU A 76 -11.67 -1.19 1.43
CA GLU A 76 -12.94 -1.89 1.58
C GLU A 76 -13.15 -2.40 3.02
N ALA A 77 -12.08 -2.83 3.69
CA ALA A 77 -12.13 -3.40 5.03
C ALA A 77 -12.29 -2.33 6.14
N LEU A 78 -11.60 -1.18 6.02
CA LEU A 78 -11.54 -0.16 7.08
C LEU A 78 -12.90 0.37 7.53
N PRO A 79 -13.90 0.62 6.65
CA PRO A 79 -15.23 1.02 7.10
C PRO A 79 -15.96 -0.04 7.95
N GLN A 80 -15.57 -1.32 7.82
CA GLN A 80 -16.15 -2.45 8.54
C GLN A 80 -15.38 -2.76 9.83
N SER A 81 -14.13 -2.30 9.95
CA SER A 81 -13.27 -2.41 11.14
C SER A 81 -12.63 -1.06 11.47
N PRO A 82 -13.41 -0.08 11.96
CA PRO A 82 -12.99 1.32 12.06
C PRO A 82 -11.89 1.58 13.10
N ASN A 83 -11.65 0.64 14.00
CA ASN A 83 -10.59 0.74 15.01
C ASN A 83 -9.25 0.20 14.50
N THR A 84 -9.24 -0.56 13.41
CA THR A 84 -8.02 -1.11 12.82
C THR A 84 -7.19 0.00 12.19
N ARG A 85 -5.93 0.07 12.57
CA ARG A 85 -4.92 0.93 11.98
C ARG A 85 -4.04 0.12 11.05
N VAL A 86 -3.55 0.76 9.98
CA VAL A 86 -2.77 0.04 8.98
C VAL A 86 -1.40 0.67 8.80
N ILE A 87 -0.38 -0.20 8.79
CA ILE A 87 1.01 0.12 8.43
C ILE A 87 1.31 -0.59 7.11
N VAL A 88 1.75 0.16 6.12
CA VAL A 88 2.36 -0.40 4.91
C VAL A 88 3.80 -0.78 5.22
N LEU A 89 4.21 -2.00 4.83
CA LEU A 89 5.58 -2.49 4.95
C LEU A 89 6.01 -3.06 3.60
N THR A 90 6.85 -2.36 2.83
CA THR A 90 7.24 -2.74 1.47
C THR A 90 8.75 -2.69 1.25
N ALA A 91 9.26 -3.53 0.35
CA ALA A 91 10.68 -3.46 -0.07
C ALA A 91 10.93 -2.31 -1.06
N PHE A 92 9.91 -1.87 -1.81
CA PHE A 92 10.05 -0.86 -2.87
C PHE A 92 9.02 0.26 -2.70
N PRO A 93 9.31 1.27 -1.88
CA PRO A 93 8.44 2.41 -1.70
C PRO A 93 8.38 3.23 -2.99
N THR A 94 7.20 3.37 -3.58
CA THR A 94 6.95 4.25 -4.73
C THR A 94 6.16 5.48 -4.31
N ASP A 95 6.32 6.60 -5.02
CA ASP A 95 5.58 7.84 -4.74
C ASP A 95 4.07 7.63 -4.84
N MET A 96 3.65 6.70 -5.70
CA MET A 96 2.25 6.33 -5.82
C MET A 96 1.74 5.58 -4.58
N HIS A 97 2.50 4.61 -4.06
CA HIS A 97 2.14 3.89 -2.85
C HIS A 97 2.04 4.85 -1.66
N ILE A 98 3.02 5.77 -1.51
CA ILE A 98 3.03 6.80 -0.47
C ILE A 98 1.79 7.70 -0.59
N THR A 99 1.51 8.20 -1.79
CA THR A 99 0.36 9.07 -2.05
C THR A 99 -0.96 8.38 -1.70
N ARG A 100 -1.15 7.13 -2.12
CA ARG A 100 -2.36 6.36 -1.81
C ARG A 100 -2.51 6.07 -0.33
N THR A 101 -1.42 5.72 0.35
CA THR A 101 -1.40 5.49 1.81
C THR A 101 -1.90 6.73 2.56
N VAL A 102 -1.41 7.92 2.18
CA VAL A 102 -1.85 9.19 2.76
C VAL A 102 -3.31 9.50 2.43
N GLN A 103 -3.76 9.25 1.19
CA GLN A 103 -5.14 9.50 0.77
C GLN A 103 -6.17 8.63 1.48
N ILE A 104 -5.82 7.36 1.74
CA ILE A 104 -6.68 6.43 2.48
C ILE A 104 -6.65 6.77 3.98
N GLY A 105 -5.65 7.54 4.44
CA GLY A 105 -5.49 7.90 5.84
C GLY A 105 -4.87 6.78 6.68
N LEU A 106 -3.99 5.97 6.09
CA LEU A 106 -3.31 4.89 6.81
C LEU A 106 -2.33 5.47 7.84
N SER A 107 -2.06 4.69 8.88
CA SER A 107 -1.34 5.14 10.07
C SER A 107 0.19 4.97 9.96
N GLY A 108 0.69 4.31 8.93
CA GLY A 108 2.13 4.12 8.79
C GLY A 108 2.58 3.68 7.41
N PHE A 109 3.84 4.01 7.08
CA PHE A 109 4.54 3.51 5.92
C PHE A 109 6.01 3.26 6.27
N LEU A 110 6.40 2.00 6.31
CA LEU A 110 7.75 1.54 6.58
C LEU A 110 8.32 0.79 5.39
N THR A 111 9.65 0.73 5.30
CA THR A 111 10.33 -0.11 4.33
C THR A 111 10.80 -1.41 4.96
N LYS A 112 10.85 -2.51 4.20
CA LYS A 112 11.41 -3.80 4.66
C LYS A 112 12.94 -3.73 4.91
N ASN A 113 13.57 -2.59 4.62
CA ASN A 113 14.98 -2.32 4.94
C ASN A 113 15.19 -1.84 6.38
N GLU A 114 14.11 -1.44 7.06
CA GLU A 114 14.18 -1.04 8.47
C GLU A 114 14.54 -2.24 9.36
N PRO A 115 15.27 -1.99 10.47
CA PRO A 115 15.45 -3.01 11.50
C PRO A 115 14.10 -3.50 12.02
N ILE A 116 14.02 -4.77 12.38
CA ILE A 116 12.76 -5.36 12.85
C ILE A 116 12.24 -4.66 14.11
N GLU A 117 13.14 -4.14 14.93
CA GLU A 117 12.82 -3.33 16.12
C GLU A 117 12.04 -2.06 15.75
N ALA A 118 12.35 -1.44 14.60
CA ALA A 118 11.61 -0.26 14.13
C ALA A 118 10.18 -0.63 13.72
N VAL A 119 9.95 -1.84 13.20
CA VAL A 119 8.60 -2.33 12.91
C VAL A 119 7.82 -2.56 14.22
N VAL A 120 8.45 -3.19 15.21
CA VAL A 120 7.86 -3.43 16.55
C VAL A 120 7.47 -2.10 17.21
N ASP A 121 8.39 -1.13 17.25
CA ASP A 121 8.12 0.19 17.82
C ASP A 121 7.08 0.97 17.01
N GLY A 122 7.06 0.78 15.70
CA GLY A 122 6.05 1.31 14.81
C GLY A 122 4.65 0.80 15.13
N ILE A 123 4.47 -0.49 15.39
CA ILE A 123 3.19 -1.08 15.82
C ILE A 123 2.71 -0.42 17.11
N ARG A 124 3.59 -0.30 18.12
CA ARG A 124 3.27 0.34 19.40
C ARG A 124 2.87 1.80 19.22
N ALA A 125 3.62 2.54 18.41
CA ALA A 125 3.34 3.95 18.12
C ALA A 125 1.98 4.12 17.41
N VAL A 126 1.71 3.29 16.40
CA VAL A 126 0.45 3.33 15.66
C VAL A 126 -0.72 2.93 16.56
N HIS A 127 -0.58 1.91 17.39
CA HIS A 127 -1.59 1.53 18.39
C HIS A 127 -1.87 2.68 19.37
N ALA A 128 -0.84 3.44 19.76
CA ALA A 128 -0.99 4.64 20.59
C ALA A 128 -1.60 5.86 19.84
N GLY A 129 -1.88 5.74 18.55
CA GLY A 129 -2.53 6.79 17.73
C GLY A 129 -1.57 7.70 16.97
N HIS A 130 -0.29 7.38 16.92
CA HIS A 130 0.69 8.11 16.12
C HIS A 130 0.68 7.66 14.66
N VAL A 131 1.12 8.54 13.76
CA VAL A 131 1.39 8.22 12.35
C VAL A 131 2.90 8.12 12.17
N ILE A 132 3.35 7.06 11.50
CA ILE A 132 4.79 6.78 11.34
C ILE A 132 5.17 6.66 9.87
N TYR A 133 6.39 7.14 9.57
CA TYR A 133 7.00 6.98 8.25
C TYR A 133 8.49 6.68 8.44
N SER A 134 9.04 5.74 7.65
CA SER A 134 10.49 5.56 7.58
C SER A 134 11.19 6.80 7.05
N ASP A 135 12.48 6.94 7.31
CA ASP A 135 13.25 8.10 6.86
C ASP A 135 13.25 8.20 5.33
N GLU A 136 13.40 7.09 4.61
CA GLU A 136 13.31 7.06 3.15
C GLU A 136 11.95 7.59 2.64
N VAL A 137 10.86 7.23 3.31
CA VAL A 137 9.51 7.70 2.94
C VAL A 137 9.35 9.18 3.27
N ARG A 138 9.86 9.64 4.43
CA ARG A 138 9.84 11.07 4.81
C ARG A 138 10.62 11.94 3.83
N GLU A 139 11.80 11.48 3.37
CA GLU A 139 12.58 12.18 2.37
C GLU A 139 11.81 12.36 1.06
N ARG A 140 11.08 11.32 0.62
CA ARG A 140 10.22 11.39 -0.57
C ARG A 140 8.99 12.28 -0.38
N MET A 141 8.48 12.39 0.85
CA MET A 141 7.35 13.27 1.19
C MET A 141 7.77 14.74 1.38
N THR A 142 9.06 14.99 1.68
CA THR A 142 9.58 16.34 1.86
C THR A 142 9.79 16.99 0.49
N PRO A 143 9.36 18.23 0.26
CA PRO A 143 9.65 18.92 -1.00
C PRO A 143 11.17 19.04 -1.16
N ASN A 144 11.74 18.30 -2.10
CA ASN A 144 13.11 18.54 -2.48
C ASN A 144 13.22 19.98 -2.98
N ASN A 145 14.37 20.65 -2.77
CA ASN A 145 14.72 22.01 -3.27
C ASN A 145 14.60 22.17 -4.80
N HIS A 146 14.03 21.19 -5.50
CA HIS A 146 13.70 21.20 -6.93
C HIS A 146 12.20 21.46 -7.19
N GLY A 147 11.44 21.99 -6.22
CA GLY A 147 10.15 22.61 -6.49
C GLY A 147 8.92 21.68 -6.54
N THR A 148 9.03 20.43 -6.10
CA THR A 148 7.86 19.54 -5.95
C THR A 148 7.22 19.75 -4.57
N THR A 149 6.22 20.61 -4.49
CA THR A 149 5.45 20.84 -3.27
C THR A 149 4.41 19.74 -3.06
N HIS A 150 3.95 19.56 -1.81
CA HIS A 150 2.81 18.70 -1.43
C HIS A 150 1.57 18.84 -2.34
N SER A 151 1.44 19.97 -3.05
CA SER A 151 0.42 20.20 -4.07
C SER A 151 0.65 19.39 -5.35
N GLU A 152 1.89 19.02 -5.65
CA GLU A 152 2.22 18.24 -6.85
C GLU A 152 2.03 16.74 -6.66
N LEU A 153 2.17 16.21 -5.42
CA LEU A 153 1.73 14.85 -5.07
C LEU A 153 0.22 14.67 -5.28
N LYS A 154 -0.57 15.71 -5.07
CA LYS A 154 -2.02 15.69 -5.38
C LYS A 154 -2.34 15.61 -6.87
N VAL A 155 -1.45 16.06 -7.75
CA VAL A 155 -1.66 16.08 -9.20
C VAL A 155 -1.35 14.72 -9.85
N LEU A 156 -0.60 13.85 -9.18
CA LEU A 156 -0.18 12.54 -9.72
C LEU A 156 -1.19 11.41 -9.46
N THR A 157 -2.38 11.69 -8.93
CA THR A 157 -3.37 10.65 -8.70
C THR A 157 -4.10 10.26 -9.97
N LEU A 158 -3.61 9.19 -10.57
CA LEU A 158 -4.40 8.48 -11.57
C LEU A 158 -5.67 7.95 -10.90
N THR A 159 -6.81 8.17 -11.56
CA THR A 159 -8.05 7.51 -11.12
C THR A 159 -7.89 5.98 -11.26
N PRO A 160 -8.68 5.15 -10.56
CA PRO A 160 -8.65 3.71 -10.72
C PRO A 160 -8.78 3.24 -12.18
N ARG A 161 -9.56 3.97 -12.98
CA ARG A 161 -9.73 3.70 -14.43
C ARG A 161 -8.49 4.03 -15.23
N GLU A 162 -7.88 5.19 -15.00
CA GLU A 162 -6.61 5.58 -15.63
C GLU A 162 -5.50 4.61 -15.24
N LEU A 163 -5.44 4.19 -13.97
CA LEU A 163 -4.47 3.23 -13.47
C LEU A 163 -4.58 1.89 -14.21
N SER A 164 -5.80 1.36 -14.37
CA SER A 164 -6.05 0.13 -15.12
C SER A 164 -5.56 0.25 -16.57
N VAL A 165 -5.85 1.38 -17.23
CA VAL A 165 -5.39 1.62 -18.61
C VAL A 165 -3.87 1.75 -18.67
N VAL A 166 -3.23 2.43 -17.74
CA VAL A 166 -1.76 2.59 -17.69
C VAL A 166 -1.06 1.24 -17.49
N ARG A 167 -1.59 0.34 -16.66
CA ARG A 167 -1.09 -1.04 -16.53
C ARG A 167 -1.11 -1.78 -17.87
N LEU A 168 -2.23 -1.72 -18.60
CA LEU A 168 -2.37 -2.37 -19.91
C LEU A 168 -1.47 -1.75 -20.98
N VAL A 169 -1.26 -0.43 -20.92
CA VAL A 169 -0.26 0.28 -21.75
C VAL A 169 1.15 -0.23 -21.45
N ALA A 170 1.51 -0.42 -20.20
CA ALA A 170 2.82 -0.90 -19.79
C ALA A 170 3.07 -2.37 -20.17
N LEU A 171 2.00 -3.18 -20.27
CA LEU A 171 2.04 -4.53 -20.83
C LEU A 171 2.14 -4.56 -22.38
N GLY A 172 2.25 -3.40 -23.04
CA GLY A 172 2.46 -3.28 -24.48
C GLY A 172 1.17 -3.39 -25.32
N MET A 173 -0.01 -3.38 -24.71
CA MET A 173 -1.28 -3.47 -25.45
C MET A 173 -1.56 -2.20 -26.24
N THR A 174 -2.12 -2.33 -27.44
CA THR A 174 -2.59 -1.20 -28.24
C THR A 174 -3.89 -0.61 -27.68
N THR A 175 -4.25 0.62 -28.08
CA THR A 175 -5.53 1.26 -27.69
C THR A 175 -6.75 0.38 -28.02
N THR A 176 -6.74 -0.28 -29.17
CA THR A 176 -7.82 -1.19 -29.59
C THR A 176 -7.90 -2.41 -28.69
N GLN A 177 -6.77 -3.06 -28.40
CA GLN A 177 -6.72 -4.22 -27.50
C GLN A 177 -7.18 -3.87 -26.09
N ILE A 178 -6.77 -2.70 -25.57
CA ILE A 178 -7.25 -2.20 -24.28
C ILE A 178 -8.74 -1.98 -24.30
N ALA A 179 -9.25 -1.32 -25.35
CA ALA A 179 -10.68 -1.03 -25.53
C ALA A 179 -11.54 -2.31 -25.52
N GLU A 180 -11.08 -3.34 -26.21
CA GLU A 180 -11.71 -4.66 -26.25
C GLU A 180 -11.66 -5.35 -24.88
N SER A 181 -10.50 -5.37 -24.23
CA SER A 181 -10.29 -6.08 -22.95
C SER A 181 -11.14 -5.52 -21.80
N ILE A 182 -11.43 -4.22 -21.79
CA ILE A 182 -12.22 -3.57 -20.73
C ILE A 182 -13.60 -3.10 -21.20
N HIS A 183 -14.04 -3.54 -22.39
CA HIS A 183 -15.35 -3.23 -22.97
C HIS A 183 -15.66 -1.72 -23.04
N ARG A 184 -14.74 -0.96 -23.64
CA ARG A 184 -14.85 0.49 -23.83
C ARG A 184 -14.55 0.88 -25.28
N SER A 185 -14.90 2.13 -25.64
CA SER A 185 -14.54 2.64 -26.98
C SER A 185 -13.05 3.02 -27.03
N PRO A 186 -12.36 2.85 -28.18
CA PRO A 186 -10.99 3.33 -28.36
C PRO A 186 -10.83 4.81 -28.02
N LYS A 187 -11.80 5.64 -28.34
CA LYS A 187 -11.81 7.07 -28.00
C LYS A 187 -11.78 7.31 -26.48
N THR A 188 -12.48 6.48 -25.71
CA THR A 188 -12.44 6.55 -24.24
C THR A 188 -11.05 6.22 -23.71
N ILE A 189 -10.39 5.20 -24.28
CA ILE A 189 -9.05 4.81 -23.90
C ILE A 189 -8.02 5.89 -24.26
N ASP A 190 -8.10 6.48 -25.44
CA ASP A 190 -7.21 7.59 -25.84
C ASP A 190 -7.34 8.78 -24.89
N ASN A 191 -8.55 9.12 -24.47
CA ASN A 191 -8.78 10.18 -23.49
C ASN A 191 -8.14 9.85 -22.14
N GLN A 192 -8.26 8.61 -21.67
CA GLN A 192 -7.64 8.15 -20.41
C GLN A 192 -6.11 8.14 -20.51
N ILE A 193 -5.55 7.69 -21.62
CA ILE A 193 -4.11 7.75 -21.87
C ILE A 193 -3.63 9.20 -21.88
N SER A 194 -4.32 10.10 -22.58
CA SER A 194 -3.96 11.52 -22.64
C SER A 194 -4.00 12.17 -21.24
N SER A 195 -5.01 11.87 -20.45
CA SER A 195 -5.10 12.33 -19.06
C SER A 195 -3.95 11.76 -18.21
N ALA A 196 -3.65 10.48 -18.34
CA ALA A 196 -2.55 9.83 -17.63
C ALA A 196 -1.19 10.44 -18.02
N LEU A 197 -0.93 10.69 -19.32
CA LEU A 197 0.28 11.37 -19.78
C LEU A 197 0.47 12.73 -19.10
N THR A 198 -0.59 13.53 -19.03
CA THR A 198 -0.55 14.84 -18.37
C THR A 198 -0.25 14.70 -16.88
N LYS A 199 -0.95 13.79 -16.20
CA LYS A 199 -0.83 13.57 -14.76
C LYS A 199 0.53 12.99 -14.35
N THR A 200 1.11 12.11 -15.18
CA THR A 200 2.42 11.49 -14.95
C THR A 200 3.58 12.31 -15.54
N ARG A 201 3.29 13.44 -16.18
CA ARG A 201 4.27 14.26 -16.91
C ARG A 201 5.07 13.47 -17.96
N SER A 202 4.45 12.44 -18.53
CA SER A 202 5.03 11.64 -19.60
C SER A 202 4.71 12.27 -20.95
N SER A 203 5.70 12.44 -21.81
CA SER A 203 5.53 13.08 -23.13
C SER A 203 4.89 12.16 -24.16
N ASN A 204 4.97 10.84 -23.93
CA ASN A 204 4.49 9.84 -24.87
C ASN A 204 4.21 8.49 -24.17
N ARG A 205 3.62 7.56 -24.92
CA ARG A 205 3.24 6.24 -24.43
C ARG A 205 4.42 5.39 -23.92
N VAL A 206 5.59 5.54 -24.51
CA VAL A 206 6.80 4.81 -24.07
C VAL A 206 7.27 5.31 -22.71
N GLU A 207 7.27 6.62 -22.51
CA GLU A 207 7.58 7.23 -21.22
C GLU A 207 6.55 6.85 -20.14
N LEU A 208 5.27 6.81 -20.51
CA LEU A 208 4.20 6.35 -19.63
C LEU A 208 4.40 4.88 -19.21
N SER A 209 4.80 4.00 -20.14
CA SER A 209 5.14 2.61 -19.83
C SER A 209 6.34 2.51 -18.89
N ARG A 210 7.41 3.27 -19.16
CA ARG A 210 8.60 3.32 -18.29
C ARG A 210 8.26 3.86 -16.89
N TRP A 211 7.41 4.88 -16.83
CA TRP A 211 6.89 5.42 -15.58
C TRP A 211 6.14 4.33 -14.81
N ALA A 212 5.23 3.60 -15.45
CA ALA A 212 4.45 2.54 -14.82
C ALA A 212 5.32 1.39 -14.29
N ILE A 213 6.39 1.01 -15.00
CA ILE A 213 7.35 0.00 -14.55
C ILE A 213 8.15 0.52 -13.33
N ARG A 214 8.63 1.76 -13.40
CA ARG A 214 9.38 2.39 -12.29
C ARG A 214 8.55 2.52 -11.02
N GLU A 215 7.24 2.82 -11.16
CA GLU A 215 6.30 2.92 -10.05
C GLU A 215 5.73 1.55 -9.61
N GLY A 216 6.26 0.44 -10.13
CA GLY A 216 5.85 -0.91 -9.71
C GLY A 216 4.46 -1.33 -10.15
N LEU A 217 3.81 -0.62 -11.09
CA LEU A 217 2.46 -0.95 -11.59
C LEU A 217 2.42 -2.25 -12.38
N VAL A 218 3.53 -2.60 -13.01
CA VAL A 218 3.75 -3.87 -13.72
C VAL A 218 5.19 -4.31 -13.51
N ARG A 219 5.41 -5.60 -13.40
CA ARG A 219 6.75 -6.20 -13.38
C ARG A 219 7.21 -6.41 -14.83
N PRO A 220 8.49 -6.10 -15.17
CA PRO A 220 9.02 -6.34 -16.52
C PRO A 220 9.13 -7.82 -16.85
#